data_d008bb235203e15d3750ca0e9ca6cabc
#
_entry.id   d008bb235203e15d3750ca0e9ca6cabc
#
_cell.length_a   1.000
_cell.length_b   1.000
_cell.length_c   1.000
_cell.angle_alpha   90.00
_cell.angle_beta   90.00
_cell.angle_gamma   90.00
#
_symmetry.space_group_name_H-M   'P 1'
#
loop_
_entity.id
_entity.type
_entity.pdbx_description
1 polymer ?
#
loop_
_entity_poly.entity_id
_entity_poly.type
_entity_poly.pdbx_seq_one_letter_code
_entity_poly.pdbx_strand_id
1 'polypeptide(L)'
;MNTKMPNIIFILSDDQGMWSMGCAGNREIITPNLDRLASEGMLFDNFFCASPVCSPARASLLTGRIPSQHGVHDWLRNDNKKQEDIEYLEGMKAYTDVLAGNGYICGLSGKWHLGNSAKPQKSYSHWFAHKSGGGPYYNAPLYKDGVLYNEPRYVTDVITDDALEFIDENAGKQPFYLTVGYTAPHSPWVNNHPKEYTDLYKDCPFDSIPKEKEHPDSIYLTKEVAKDLRSNLIGYFAAVTAMDANIGRIIDKVESLGIREDTLIVFTSDNGFSCGHHGFWGKGNGTFPINMYDSSVKVPFIASQPGIIPKNKVCDALVSAYDFMPTLLNYVGIEDYEDETLPGRSFAAALKGLDFEQDDKIIVLDEYGPNRMIRNKEFKYIKRYPYGPDEMYDLINDPDEKNNLLLKDSHDELAAELRYELEAWFSRYVNPEIDGAKEAVYGSGQINLAGLWSKGKVSHSCDDYIKESPNYKPYSLK
;
A
#
# COMPACT_ATOMS: atom_id res chain seq x y z
N MET A 1 19.56 -9.06 -28.71
CA MET A 1 18.21 -9.57 -29.02
C MET A 1 17.27 -8.45 -28.67
N ASN A 2 16.43 -8.00 -29.59
CA ASN A 2 15.42 -6.99 -29.30
C ASN A 2 14.33 -7.69 -28.46
N THR A 3 14.47 -7.68 -27.14
CA THR A 3 13.46 -8.25 -26.24
C THR A 3 12.24 -7.35 -26.31
N LYS A 4 11.13 -7.88 -26.80
CA LYS A 4 9.83 -7.20 -26.81
C LYS A 4 9.51 -6.75 -25.40
N MET A 5 9.20 -5.47 -25.21
CA MET A 5 8.76 -4.94 -23.92
C MET A 5 7.45 -5.66 -23.50
N PRO A 6 7.37 -6.19 -22.26
CA PRO A 6 6.17 -6.90 -21.81
C PRO A 6 5.02 -5.93 -21.55
N ASN A 7 3.78 -6.41 -21.65
CA ASN A 7 2.66 -5.73 -21.01
C ASN A 7 2.81 -5.80 -19.49
N ILE A 8 2.21 -4.87 -18.77
CA ILE A 8 2.27 -4.82 -17.32
C ILE A 8 0.85 -4.64 -16.79
N ILE A 9 0.42 -5.53 -15.91
CA ILE A 9 -0.82 -5.40 -15.14
C ILE A 9 -0.42 -5.31 -13.66
N PHE A 10 -0.62 -4.13 -13.08
CA PHE A 10 -0.33 -3.83 -11.69
C PHE A 10 -1.64 -3.79 -10.90
N ILE A 11 -1.87 -4.83 -10.09
CA ILE A 11 -3.07 -4.99 -9.27
C ILE A 11 -2.76 -4.52 -7.86
N LEU A 12 -3.50 -3.52 -7.39
CA LEU A 12 -3.28 -2.87 -6.11
C LEU A 12 -4.54 -2.99 -5.25
N SER A 13 -4.48 -3.79 -4.19
CA SER A 13 -5.51 -3.84 -3.15
C SER A 13 -5.37 -2.69 -2.15
N ASP A 14 -6.35 -2.54 -1.26
CA ASP A 14 -6.47 -1.46 -0.30
C ASP A 14 -6.75 -2.04 1.10
N ASP A 15 -5.89 -1.77 2.07
CA ASP A 15 -6.01 -2.31 3.43
C ASP A 15 -5.88 -3.85 3.50
N GLN A 16 -4.89 -4.41 2.82
CA GLN A 16 -4.66 -5.86 2.85
C GLN A 16 -3.30 -6.20 3.46
N GLY A 17 -3.31 -6.81 4.65
CA GLY A 17 -2.10 -7.35 5.26
C GLY A 17 -1.59 -8.62 4.57
N MET A 18 -0.29 -8.87 4.64
CA MET A 18 0.35 -10.10 4.12
C MET A 18 -0.35 -11.39 4.63
N TRP A 19 -0.82 -11.39 5.86
CA TRP A 19 -1.49 -12.51 6.50
C TRP A 19 -2.80 -12.96 5.83
N SER A 20 -3.41 -12.13 4.97
CA SER A 20 -4.76 -12.33 4.44
C SER A 20 -4.78 -13.02 3.06
N MET A 21 -3.93 -14.03 2.84
CA MET A 21 -3.88 -14.86 1.63
C MET A 21 -3.57 -16.31 1.96
N GLY A 22 -4.10 -17.23 1.16
CA GLY A 22 -3.82 -18.68 1.27
C GLY A 22 -2.33 -18.98 1.07
N CYS A 23 -1.70 -18.43 0.03
CA CYS A 23 -0.27 -18.60 -0.26
C CYS A 23 0.65 -18.01 0.82
N ALA A 24 0.14 -17.13 1.69
CA ALA A 24 0.85 -16.62 2.87
C ALA A 24 0.56 -17.44 4.15
N GLY A 25 -0.15 -18.56 4.04
CA GLY A 25 -0.38 -19.49 5.14
C GLY A 25 -1.73 -19.37 5.86
N ASN A 26 -2.59 -18.42 5.49
CA ASN A 26 -3.95 -18.34 6.04
C ASN A 26 -4.82 -19.46 5.44
N ARG A 27 -5.35 -20.34 6.31
CA ARG A 27 -6.12 -21.50 5.90
C ARG A 27 -7.62 -21.27 5.86
N GLU A 28 -8.09 -20.12 6.30
CA GLU A 28 -9.51 -19.80 6.38
C GLU A 28 -9.94 -18.86 5.25
N ILE A 29 -9.05 -17.98 4.79
CA ILE A 29 -9.35 -17.05 3.71
C ILE A 29 -9.21 -17.76 2.35
N ILE A 30 -10.16 -17.54 1.45
CA ILE A 30 -10.24 -18.24 0.17
C ILE A 30 -9.71 -17.34 -0.93
N THR A 31 -8.48 -17.62 -1.41
CA THR A 31 -7.77 -16.80 -2.42
C THR A 31 -7.12 -17.67 -3.51
N PRO A 32 -7.88 -18.56 -4.20
CA PRO A 32 -7.29 -19.53 -5.13
C PRO A 32 -6.57 -18.89 -6.33
N ASN A 33 -6.95 -17.69 -6.74
CA ASN A 33 -6.33 -17.00 -7.88
C ASN A 33 -5.03 -16.29 -7.50
N LEU A 34 -4.94 -15.72 -6.30
CA LEU A 34 -3.68 -15.21 -5.74
C LEU A 34 -2.72 -16.37 -5.46
N ASP A 35 -3.23 -17.49 -4.93
CA ASP A 35 -2.44 -18.71 -4.72
C ASP A 35 -1.90 -19.28 -6.05
N ARG A 36 -2.74 -19.26 -7.10
CA ARG A 36 -2.32 -19.60 -8.47
C ARG A 36 -1.23 -18.66 -8.96
N LEU A 37 -1.42 -17.34 -8.84
CA LEU A 37 -0.45 -16.34 -9.30
C LEU A 37 0.90 -16.52 -8.58
N ALA A 38 0.90 -16.78 -7.28
CA ALA A 38 2.10 -17.08 -6.49
C ALA A 38 2.79 -18.38 -6.93
N SER A 39 2.00 -19.44 -7.21
CA SER A 39 2.53 -20.72 -7.70
C SER A 39 3.11 -20.64 -9.11
N GLU A 40 2.60 -19.74 -9.96
CA GLU A 40 3.08 -19.45 -11.31
C GLU A 40 4.20 -18.40 -11.35
N GLY A 41 4.59 -17.85 -10.19
CA GLY A 41 5.54 -16.77 -10.07
C GLY A 41 6.33 -16.80 -8.77
N MET A 42 6.55 -15.63 -8.22
CA MET A 42 7.33 -15.39 -7.01
C MET A 42 6.53 -14.57 -6.00
N LEU A 43 6.48 -15.06 -4.75
CA LEU A 43 5.97 -14.36 -3.58
C LEU A 43 7.15 -13.73 -2.83
N PHE A 44 7.06 -12.44 -2.50
CA PHE A 44 8.00 -11.80 -1.58
C PHE A 44 7.43 -11.85 -0.17
N ASP A 45 8.19 -12.48 0.73
CA ASP A 45 7.78 -12.63 2.13
C ASP A 45 8.02 -11.36 2.95
N ASN A 46 8.86 -10.45 2.47
CA ASN A 46 9.24 -9.22 3.15
C ASN A 46 9.17 -7.99 2.25
N PHE A 47 7.96 -7.70 1.75
CA PHE A 47 7.67 -6.45 1.05
C PHE A 47 6.93 -5.49 1.99
N PHE A 48 7.38 -4.23 2.05
CA PHE A 48 6.85 -3.22 2.97
C PHE A 48 6.31 -2.01 2.21
N CYS A 49 5.20 -1.43 2.71
CA CYS A 49 4.79 -0.11 2.26
C CYS A 49 5.77 0.96 2.82
N ALA A 50 5.91 2.09 2.14
CA ALA A 50 6.75 3.19 2.60
C ALA A 50 6.07 4.06 3.67
N SER A 51 4.77 3.86 3.87
CA SER A 51 3.95 4.51 4.89
C SER A 51 2.66 3.70 5.07
N PRO A 52 2.27 3.34 6.31
CA PRO A 52 1.13 2.45 6.55
C PRO A 52 -0.22 3.18 6.48
N VAL A 53 -0.48 3.90 5.39
CA VAL A 53 -1.77 4.52 5.05
C VAL A 53 -1.86 4.80 3.55
N CYS A 54 -3.07 4.76 2.98
CA CYS A 54 -3.33 4.67 1.53
C CYS A 54 -2.57 5.69 0.67
N SER A 55 -2.82 7.00 0.84
CA SER A 55 -2.32 8.01 -0.11
C SER A 55 -0.79 8.13 -0.11
N PRO A 56 -0.08 8.22 1.03
CA PRO A 56 1.38 8.25 0.99
C PRO A 56 1.98 6.95 0.43
N ALA A 57 1.43 5.78 0.76
CA ALA A 57 1.89 4.51 0.19
C ALA A 57 1.75 4.46 -1.34
N ARG A 58 0.58 4.90 -1.86
CA ARG A 58 0.34 4.99 -3.31
C ARG A 58 1.26 5.99 -4.01
N ALA A 59 1.52 7.13 -3.36
CA ALA A 59 2.48 8.12 -3.87
C ALA A 59 3.90 7.54 -3.94
N SER A 60 4.33 6.82 -2.90
CA SER A 60 5.64 6.18 -2.86
C SER A 60 5.79 5.08 -3.91
N LEU A 61 4.80 4.20 -4.06
CA LEU A 61 4.78 3.18 -5.11
C LEU A 61 4.94 3.81 -6.50
N LEU A 62 4.18 4.89 -6.77
CA LEU A 62 4.12 5.50 -8.09
C LEU A 62 5.38 6.31 -8.45
N THR A 63 6.02 6.95 -7.45
CA THR A 63 7.11 7.91 -7.67
C THR A 63 8.49 7.41 -7.24
N GLY A 64 8.58 6.28 -6.53
CA GLY A 64 9.83 5.81 -5.91
C GLY A 64 10.34 6.71 -4.77
N ARG A 65 9.51 7.63 -4.28
CA ARG A 65 9.86 8.63 -3.24
C ARG A 65 9.21 8.29 -1.91
N ILE A 66 9.80 8.80 -0.83
CA ILE A 66 9.22 8.73 0.51
C ILE A 66 8.28 9.95 0.77
N PRO A 67 7.37 9.88 1.77
CA PRO A 67 6.50 11.00 2.15
C PRO A 67 7.22 12.33 2.32
N SER A 68 8.37 12.36 2.95
CA SER A 68 9.22 13.58 3.08
C SER A 68 9.89 14.05 1.77
N GLN A 69 9.60 13.41 0.64
CA GLN A 69 10.01 13.86 -0.70
C GLN A 69 8.81 14.24 -1.59
N HIS A 70 7.65 13.57 -1.42
CA HIS A 70 6.47 13.86 -2.24
C HIS A 70 5.39 14.68 -1.51
N GLY A 71 5.52 14.93 -0.21
CA GLY A 71 4.63 15.81 0.56
C GLY A 71 3.25 15.26 0.86
N VAL A 72 3.00 13.98 0.62
CA VAL A 72 1.77 13.28 1.04
C VAL A 72 2.10 12.49 2.30
N HIS A 73 1.63 12.97 3.46
CA HIS A 73 1.99 12.44 4.78
C HIS A 73 0.86 11.73 5.49
N ASP A 74 -0.38 11.88 4.99
CA ASP A 74 -1.57 11.24 5.54
C ASP A 74 -2.54 10.91 4.40
N TRP A 75 -3.60 10.13 4.66
CA TRP A 75 -4.63 9.89 3.67
C TRP A 75 -5.30 11.21 3.25
N LEU A 76 -5.50 11.37 1.94
CA LEU A 76 -5.99 12.61 1.38
C LEU A 76 -7.51 12.72 1.55
N ARG A 77 -7.95 13.77 2.23
CA ARG A 77 -9.37 14.10 2.34
C ARG A 77 -9.88 14.79 1.08
N ASN A 78 -11.13 14.55 0.76
CA ASN A 78 -11.85 15.18 -0.34
C ASN A 78 -13.24 15.67 0.09
N ASP A 79 -13.32 16.25 1.27
CA ASP A 79 -14.56 16.69 1.91
C ASP A 79 -15.24 17.85 1.15
N ASN A 80 -14.47 18.56 0.33
CA ASN A 80 -14.97 19.69 -0.45
C ASN A 80 -14.21 19.88 -1.77
N LYS A 81 -14.80 20.67 -2.69
CA LYS A 81 -14.27 20.90 -4.03
C LYS A 81 -12.82 21.40 -4.07
N LYS A 82 -12.39 22.21 -3.10
CA LYS A 82 -11.02 22.73 -3.07
C LYS A 82 -9.99 21.64 -2.78
N GLN A 83 -10.36 20.66 -1.95
CA GLN A 83 -9.50 19.50 -1.68
C GLN A 83 -9.47 18.53 -2.87
N GLU A 84 -10.65 18.30 -3.49
CA GLU A 84 -10.78 17.47 -4.68
C GLU A 84 -9.93 17.98 -5.85
N ASP A 85 -9.73 19.30 -5.99
CA ASP A 85 -9.00 19.92 -7.12
C ASP A 85 -7.47 19.92 -6.94
N ILE A 86 -6.92 19.50 -5.79
CA ILE A 86 -5.47 19.48 -5.55
C ILE A 86 -4.82 18.30 -6.28
N GLU A 87 -3.75 18.58 -7.02
CA GLU A 87 -2.85 17.60 -7.63
C GLU A 87 -1.59 17.48 -6.77
N TYR A 88 -1.59 16.58 -5.79
CA TYR A 88 -0.52 16.49 -4.79
C TYR A 88 0.83 16.11 -5.37
N LEU A 89 0.87 15.44 -6.52
CA LEU A 89 2.10 15.03 -7.20
C LEU A 89 2.46 15.93 -8.40
N GLU A 90 1.90 17.15 -8.48
CA GLU A 90 2.25 18.09 -9.54
C GLU A 90 3.76 18.33 -9.58
N GLY A 91 4.35 18.33 -10.80
CA GLY A 91 5.80 18.51 -11.00
C GLY A 91 6.68 17.29 -10.70
N MET A 92 6.14 16.23 -10.06
CA MET A 92 6.90 15.01 -9.81
C MET A 92 6.78 14.04 -10.97
N LYS A 93 7.85 13.30 -11.24
CA LYS A 93 7.86 12.24 -12.24
C LYS A 93 7.43 10.92 -11.61
N ALA A 94 6.50 10.23 -12.26
CA ALA A 94 6.05 8.90 -11.92
C ALA A 94 6.64 7.86 -12.87
N TYR A 95 6.70 6.59 -12.51
CA TYR A 95 7.14 5.56 -13.45
C TYR A 95 6.22 5.46 -14.67
N THR A 96 4.94 5.80 -14.55
CA THR A 96 4.00 5.84 -15.68
C THR A 96 4.35 6.92 -16.69
N ASP A 97 4.91 8.07 -16.24
CA ASP A 97 5.42 9.11 -17.14
C ASP A 97 6.63 8.58 -17.94
N VAL A 98 7.47 7.78 -17.29
CA VAL A 98 8.65 7.16 -17.96
C VAL A 98 8.20 6.07 -18.92
N LEU A 99 7.27 5.19 -18.51
CA LEU A 99 6.72 4.14 -19.37
C LEU A 99 6.04 4.73 -20.62
N ALA A 100 5.19 5.75 -20.45
CA ALA A 100 4.53 6.42 -21.56
C ALA A 100 5.54 7.07 -22.53
N GLY A 101 6.60 7.70 -21.99
CA GLY A 101 7.71 8.23 -22.78
C GLY A 101 8.48 7.16 -23.58
N ASN A 102 8.38 5.89 -23.17
CA ASN A 102 8.97 4.73 -23.84
C ASN A 102 7.94 3.89 -24.63
N GLY A 103 6.78 4.47 -24.95
CA GLY A 103 5.82 3.88 -25.89
C GLY A 103 4.76 2.98 -25.26
N TYR A 104 4.62 2.97 -23.93
CA TYR A 104 3.50 2.28 -23.26
C TYR A 104 2.21 3.11 -23.34
N ILE A 105 1.07 2.43 -23.56
CA ILE A 105 -0.24 2.98 -23.23
C ILE A 105 -0.50 2.72 -21.75
N CYS A 106 -0.74 3.78 -20.97
CA CYS A 106 -0.97 3.65 -19.53
C CYS A 106 -2.47 3.81 -19.22
N GLY A 107 -3.06 2.84 -18.50
CA GLY A 107 -4.45 2.83 -18.06
C GLY A 107 -4.57 2.74 -16.54
N LEU A 108 -5.62 3.40 -15.99
CA LEU A 108 -6.06 3.26 -14.59
C LEU A 108 -7.53 2.82 -14.58
N SER A 109 -7.80 1.72 -13.90
CA SER A 109 -9.15 1.26 -13.53
C SER A 109 -9.27 1.18 -12.01
N GLY A 110 -10.05 2.06 -11.38
CA GLY A 110 -10.37 2.03 -9.95
C GLY A 110 -9.77 3.16 -9.11
N LYS A 111 -9.29 2.85 -7.92
CA LYS A 111 -8.87 3.85 -6.92
C LYS A 111 -7.58 4.57 -7.33
N TRP A 112 -7.66 5.92 -7.41
CA TRP A 112 -6.52 6.82 -7.55
C TRP A 112 -6.00 7.30 -6.18
N HIS A 113 -6.80 8.06 -5.46
CA HIS A 113 -6.57 8.60 -4.12
C HIS A 113 -5.28 9.43 -3.95
N LEU A 114 -4.86 10.13 -5.00
CA LEU A 114 -3.72 11.05 -5.00
C LEU A 114 -4.13 12.47 -5.46
N GLY A 115 -5.29 12.92 -4.98
CA GLY A 115 -5.89 14.20 -5.31
C GLY A 115 -6.98 14.10 -6.36
N ASN A 116 -7.01 15.01 -7.33
CA ASN A 116 -8.07 15.13 -8.32
C ASN A 116 -8.32 13.84 -9.11
N SER A 117 -9.40 13.12 -8.79
CA SER A 117 -9.80 11.89 -9.48
C SER A 117 -10.63 12.15 -10.76
N ALA A 118 -11.03 13.39 -11.03
CA ALA A 118 -11.92 13.70 -12.16
C ALA A 118 -11.20 13.71 -13.52
N LYS A 119 -9.88 13.76 -13.53
CA LYS A 119 -9.08 13.84 -14.77
C LYS A 119 -7.83 12.98 -14.72
N PRO A 120 -7.36 12.47 -15.87
CA PRO A 120 -6.12 11.72 -15.95
C PRO A 120 -4.92 12.53 -15.43
N GLN A 121 -4.01 11.83 -14.75
CA GLN A 121 -2.74 12.37 -14.26
C GLN A 121 -1.59 11.41 -14.60
N LYS A 122 -0.34 11.84 -14.46
CA LYS A 122 0.85 10.97 -14.57
C LYS A 122 0.87 10.10 -15.84
N SER A 123 0.56 10.72 -16.99
CA SER A 123 0.57 10.10 -18.32
C SER A 123 -0.37 8.90 -18.50
N TYR A 124 -1.36 8.74 -17.63
CA TYR A 124 -2.46 7.83 -17.90
C TYR A 124 -3.33 8.37 -19.05
N SER A 125 -3.55 7.55 -20.07
CA SER A 125 -4.40 7.88 -21.22
C SER A 125 -5.79 7.25 -21.16
N HIS A 126 -5.95 6.13 -20.42
CA HIS A 126 -7.23 5.57 -20.01
C HIS A 126 -7.46 5.87 -18.53
N TRP A 127 -8.68 6.32 -18.19
CA TRP A 127 -8.96 6.79 -16.85
C TRP A 127 -10.38 6.47 -16.40
N PHE A 128 -10.49 5.45 -15.58
CA PHE A 128 -11.70 5.07 -14.88
C PHE A 128 -11.42 5.09 -13.38
N ALA A 129 -11.91 6.12 -12.66
CA ALA A 129 -11.41 6.40 -11.33
C ALA A 129 -12.50 6.45 -10.27
N HIS A 130 -12.26 5.80 -9.13
CA HIS A 130 -13.06 6.02 -7.92
C HIS A 130 -12.87 7.45 -7.43
N LYS A 131 -13.98 8.12 -7.03
CA LYS A 131 -13.95 9.53 -6.60
C LYS A 131 -13.05 9.76 -5.40
N SER A 132 -13.07 8.86 -4.43
CA SER A 132 -12.43 9.00 -3.12
C SER A 132 -11.55 7.81 -2.75
N GLY A 133 -10.95 7.85 -1.55
CA GLY A 133 -10.08 6.81 -1.04
C GLY A 133 -10.77 5.51 -0.66
N GLY A 134 -12.08 5.53 -0.50
CA GLY A 134 -12.92 4.38 -0.15
C GLY A 134 -14.38 4.80 -0.26
N GLY A 135 -15.30 3.88 -0.04
CA GLY A 135 -16.72 4.17 -0.13
C GLY A 135 -17.56 2.90 -0.19
N PRO A 136 -18.87 3.04 -0.40
CA PRO A 136 -19.75 1.90 -0.50
C PRO A 136 -19.38 1.03 -1.72
N TYR A 137 -19.54 -0.29 -1.58
CA TYR A 137 -19.30 -1.22 -2.69
C TYR A 137 -20.44 -1.25 -3.72
N TYR A 138 -21.62 -0.78 -3.35
CA TYR A 138 -22.75 -0.53 -4.25
C TYR A 138 -23.06 0.96 -4.25
N ASN A 139 -23.50 1.49 -5.39
CA ASN A 139 -23.68 2.91 -5.62
C ASN A 139 -22.37 3.73 -5.41
N ALA A 140 -21.24 3.11 -5.75
CA ALA A 140 -19.93 3.73 -5.64
C ALA A 140 -19.82 4.96 -6.56
N PRO A 141 -19.26 6.09 -6.07
CA PRO A 141 -19.05 7.27 -6.90
C PRO A 141 -17.81 7.08 -7.78
N LEU A 142 -18.02 7.03 -9.10
CA LEU A 142 -16.98 6.79 -10.11
C LEU A 142 -16.94 7.92 -11.14
N TYR A 143 -15.75 8.20 -11.66
CA TYR A 143 -15.53 9.03 -12.84
C TYR A 143 -15.28 8.15 -14.06
N LYS A 144 -16.04 8.34 -15.13
CA LYS A 144 -15.77 7.83 -16.47
C LYS A 144 -15.80 9.01 -17.44
N ASP A 145 -14.77 9.21 -18.23
CA ASP A 145 -14.63 10.33 -19.16
C ASP A 145 -14.84 11.71 -18.50
N GLY A 146 -14.37 11.87 -17.26
CA GLY A 146 -14.51 13.09 -16.47
C GLY A 146 -15.91 13.33 -15.88
N VAL A 147 -16.87 12.43 -16.12
CA VAL A 147 -18.25 12.52 -15.61
C VAL A 147 -18.41 11.68 -14.36
N LEU A 148 -18.82 12.32 -13.26
CA LEU A 148 -19.14 11.64 -12.00
C LEU A 148 -20.52 10.99 -12.09
N TYR A 149 -20.60 9.70 -11.71
CA TYR A 149 -21.85 8.97 -11.56
C TYR A 149 -21.79 7.99 -10.39
N ASN A 150 -22.92 7.50 -9.93
CA ASN A 150 -22.99 6.44 -8.93
C ASN A 150 -23.25 5.10 -9.64
N GLU A 151 -22.36 4.15 -9.47
CA GLU A 151 -22.43 2.81 -10.07
C GLU A 151 -23.24 1.88 -9.16
N PRO A 152 -24.41 1.40 -9.58
CA PRO A 152 -25.27 0.58 -8.73
C PRO A 152 -24.75 -0.86 -8.53
N ARG A 153 -23.91 -1.37 -9.44
CA ARG A 153 -23.32 -2.70 -9.35
C ARG A 153 -22.21 -2.76 -8.31
N TYR A 154 -21.77 -3.95 -7.98
CA TYR A 154 -20.64 -4.18 -7.08
C TYR A 154 -19.34 -3.60 -7.67
N VAL A 155 -18.73 -2.66 -6.99
CA VAL A 155 -17.63 -1.84 -7.55
C VAL A 155 -16.40 -2.65 -7.93
N THR A 156 -16.12 -3.74 -7.21
CA THR A 156 -14.99 -4.64 -7.52
C THR A 156 -15.16 -5.27 -8.91
N ASP A 157 -16.39 -5.72 -9.25
CA ASP A 157 -16.69 -6.26 -10.57
C ASP A 157 -16.57 -5.20 -11.66
N VAL A 158 -17.04 -3.99 -11.38
CA VAL A 158 -17.05 -2.89 -12.35
C VAL A 158 -15.63 -2.40 -12.67
N ILE A 159 -14.77 -2.32 -11.67
CA ILE A 159 -13.34 -2.01 -11.87
C ILE A 159 -12.70 -3.09 -12.76
N THR A 160 -13.06 -4.34 -12.53
CA THR A 160 -12.54 -5.45 -13.34
C THR A 160 -13.08 -5.42 -14.76
N ASP A 161 -14.38 -5.15 -14.95
CA ASP A 161 -14.99 -5.03 -16.28
C ASP A 161 -14.26 -3.98 -17.13
N ASP A 162 -14.02 -2.79 -16.57
CA ASP A 162 -13.27 -1.71 -17.25
C ASP A 162 -11.81 -2.12 -17.54
N ALA A 163 -11.16 -2.80 -16.61
CA ALA A 163 -9.81 -3.33 -16.82
C ALA A 163 -9.77 -4.36 -17.97
N LEU A 164 -10.77 -5.22 -18.08
CA LEU A 164 -10.88 -6.21 -19.16
C LEU A 164 -11.15 -5.53 -20.52
N GLU A 165 -11.97 -4.48 -20.56
CA GLU A 165 -12.19 -3.66 -21.76
C GLU A 165 -10.85 -3.04 -22.23
N PHE A 166 -10.09 -2.43 -21.31
CA PHE A 166 -8.78 -1.85 -21.64
C PHE A 166 -7.79 -2.90 -22.19
N ILE A 167 -7.75 -4.12 -21.59
CA ILE A 167 -6.89 -5.21 -22.06
C ILE A 167 -7.30 -5.63 -23.48
N ASP A 168 -8.59 -5.82 -23.75
CA ASP A 168 -9.10 -6.20 -25.08
C ASP A 168 -8.74 -5.14 -26.13
N GLU A 169 -8.84 -3.86 -25.80
CA GLU A 169 -8.54 -2.77 -26.72
C GLU A 169 -7.06 -2.66 -27.07
N ASN A 170 -6.15 -3.08 -26.18
CA ASN A 170 -4.72 -2.84 -26.33
C ASN A 170 -3.90 -4.10 -26.62
N ALA A 171 -4.43 -5.30 -26.38
CA ALA A 171 -3.73 -6.56 -26.60
C ALA A 171 -3.26 -6.70 -28.06
N GLY A 172 -1.95 -7.01 -28.23
CA GLY A 172 -1.35 -7.24 -29.53
C GLY A 172 -1.07 -5.97 -30.38
N LYS A 173 -1.37 -4.77 -29.88
CA LYS A 173 -1.11 -3.52 -30.59
C LYS A 173 0.26 -2.93 -30.24
N GLN A 174 0.43 -2.53 -28.98
CA GLN A 174 1.67 -2.01 -28.40
C GLN A 174 1.72 -2.37 -26.92
N PRO A 175 2.89 -2.28 -26.26
CA PRO A 175 2.96 -2.59 -24.85
C PRO A 175 2.05 -1.65 -24.05
N PHE A 176 1.34 -2.21 -23.08
CA PHE A 176 0.49 -1.45 -22.18
C PHE A 176 0.88 -1.64 -20.71
N TYR A 177 0.61 -0.64 -19.92
CA TYR A 177 0.63 -0.66 -18.47
C TYR A 177 -0.78 -0.38 -17.95
N LEU A 178 -1.30 -1.25 -17.09
CA LEU A 178 -2.62 -1.09 -16.47
C LEU A 178 -2.50 -1.16 -14.95
N THR A 179 -2.92 -0.11 -14.27
CA THR A 179 -3.21 -0.16 -12.84
C THR A 179 -4.67 -0.61 -12.62
N VAL A 180 -4.86 -1.72 -11.93
CA VAL A 180 -6.16 -2.14 -11.40
C VAL A 180 -6.18 -1.85 -9.90
N GLY A 181 -6.71 -0.69 -9.56
CA GLY A 181 -6.76 -0.20 -8.16
C GLY A 181 -8.08 -0.56 -7.50
N TYR A 182 -8.13 -1.70 -6.80
CA TYR A 182 -9.32 -2.05 -6.05
C TYR A 182 -9.49 -1.17 -4.81
N THR A 183 -10.74 -0.98 -4.39
CA THR A 183 -11.06 -0.48 -3.05
C THR A 183 -11.14 -1.62 -2.03
N ALA A 184 -11.25 -2.86 -2.49
CA ALA A 184 -11.24 -4.04 -1.65
C ALA A 184 -9.84 -4.32 -1.07
N PRO A 185 -9.76 -4.82 0.18
CA PRO A 185 -10.83 -5.07 1.15
C PRO A 185 -11.11 -3.90 2.13
N HIS A 186 -10.87 -2.64 1.78
CA HIS A 186 -11.18 -1.47 2.61
C HIS A 186 -12.65 -1.47 3.08
N SER A 187 -12.94 -0.87 4.23
CA SER A 187 -14.31 -0.67 4.73
C SER A 187 -15.19 0.10 3.72
N PRO A 188 -16.55 -0.07 3.78
CA PRO A 188 -17.36 -0.75 4.79
C PRO A 188 -17.54 -2.26 4.50
N TRP A 189 -17.59 -3.06 5.58
CA TRP A 189 -17.64 -4.54 5.44
C TRP A 189 -19.05 -5.10 5.58
N VAL A 190 -19.84 -4.62 6.56
CA VAL A 190 -21.15 -5.19 6.89
C VAL A 190 -22.18 -4.82 5.84
N ASN A 191 -22.87 -5.82 5.29
CA ASN A 191 -23.91 -5.66 4.25
C ASN A 191 -23.45 -4.97 2.95
N ASN A 192 -22.16 -5.02 2.63
CA ASN A 192 -21.58 -4.38 1.44
C ASN A 192 -20.99 -5.37 0.41
N HIS A 193 -21.09 -6.66 0.65
CA HIS A 193 -20.51 -7.67 -0.25
C HIS A 193 -21.57 -8.64 -0.74
N PRO A 194 -21.38 -9.25 -1.95
CA PRO A 194 -22.31 -10.23 -2.50
C PRO A 194 -22.50 -11.42 -1.55
N LYS A 195 -23.75 -11.88 -1.47
CA LYS A 195 -24.14 -12.97 -0.56
C LYS A 195 -23.37 -14.27 -0.81
N GLU A 196 -23.03 -14.53 -2.06
CA GLU A 196 -22.24 -15.71 -2.47
C GLU A 196 -20.87 -15.76 -1.79
N TYR A 197 -20.22 -14.60 -1.55
CA TYR A 197 -18.95 -14.55 -0.84
C TYR A 197 -19.12 -14.51 0.69
N THR A 198 -20.12 -13.78 1.21
CA THR A 198 -20.36 -13.73 2.65
C THR A 198 -20.84 -15.06 3.21
N ASP A 199 -21.61 -15.84 2.45
CA ASP A 199 -22.07 -17.17 2.85
C ASP A 199 -20.92 -18.17 3.04
N LEU A 200 -19.78 -17.99 2.36
CA LEU A 200 -18.60 -18.83 2.55
C LEU A 200 -18.04 -18.75 3.98
N TYR A 201 -18.25 -17.63 4.66
CA TYR A 201 -17.67 -17.33 5.97
C TYR A 201 -18.68 -17.35 7.11
N LYS A 202 -19.96 -17.64 6.85
CA LYS A 202 -21.00 -17.64 7.90
C LYS A 202 -20.68 -18.58 9.07
N ASP A 203 -20.02 -19.70 8.82
CA ASP A 203 -19.64 -20.70 9.81
C ASP A 203 -18.12 -20.74 10.08
N CYS A 204 -17.34 -19.81 9.52
CA CYS A 204 -15.89 -19.72 9.72
C CYS A 204 -15.59 -19.41 11.20
N PRO A 205 -14.64 -20.12 11.85
CA PRO A 205 -14.27 -19.88 13.23
C PRO A 205 -13.41 -18.63 13.41
N PHE A 206 -12.73 -18.16 12.35
CA PHE A 206 -11.76 -17.06 12.34
C PHE A 206 -10.61 -17.29 13.34
N ASP A 207 -10.10 -18.54 13.39
CA ASP A 207 -8.98 -18.90 14.28
C ASP A 207 -7.64 -18.29 13.80
N SER A 208 -7.57 -17.91 12.53
CA SER A 208 -6.44 -17.18 11.97
C SER A 208 -6.36 -15.72 12.44
N ILE A 209 -7.41 -15.19 13.07
CA ILE A 209 -7.45 -13.83 13.60
C ILE A 209 -7.10 -13.86 15.09
N PRO A 210 -6.06 -13.11 15.51
CA PRO A 210 -5.68 -13.05 16.92
C PRO A 210 -6.81 -12.52 17.82
N LYS A 211 -7.00 -13.18 18.97
CA LYS A 211 -7.97 -12.76 20.00
C LYS A 211 -7.21 -12.03 21.11
N GLU A 212 -6.69 -10.86 20.81
CA GLU A 212 -5.88 -10.08 21.72
C GLU A 212 -6.73 -9.09 22.52
N LYS A 213 -6.21 -8.68 23.68
CA LYS A 213 -6.82 -7.60 24.48
C LYS A 213 -6.76 -6.30 23.69
N GLU A 214 -7.80 -5.47 23.81
CA GLU A 214 -7.84 -4.16 23.16
C GLU A 214 -6.56 -3.37 23.44
N HIS A 215 -5.95 -2.83 22.35
CA HIS A 215 -4.76 -2.00 22.43
C HIS A 215 -5.06 -0.72 23.22
N PRO A 216 -4.21 -0.32 24.18
CA PRO A 216 -4.49 0.84 25.04
C PRO A 216 -4.67 2.14 24.25
N ASP A 217 -4.03 2.24 23.09
CA ASP A 217 -4.05 3.41 22.21
C ASP A 217 -4.93 3.21 20.97
N SER A 218 -5.82 2.19 20.95
CA SER A 218 -6.75 1.96 19.85
C SER A 218 -7.67 3.15 19.64
N ILE A 219 -7.99 3.45 18.36
CA ILE A 219 -8.93 4.51 18.02
C ILE A 219 -10.36 3.98 17.95
N TYR A 220 -11.32 4.88 17.69
CA TYR A 220 -12.76 4.60 17.67
C TYR A 220 -13.17 3.43 16.76
N LEU A 221 -12.46 3.17 15.64
CA LEU A 221 -12.79 2.09 14.70
C LEU A 221 -12.78 0.72 15.40
N THR A 222 -11.81 0.46 16.27
CA THR A 222 -11.74 -0.77 17.07
C THR A 222 -13.03 -0.96 17.87
N LYS A 223 -13.49 0.10 18.54
CA LYS A 223 -14.73 0.07 19.35
C LYS A 223 -15.99 -0.10 18.50
N GLU A 224 -16.04 0.52 17.30
CA GLU A 224 -17.17 0.36 16.40
C GLU A 224 -17.26 -1.07 15.85
N VAL A 225 -16.13 -1.64 15.41
CA VAL A 225 -16.06 -3.01 14.92
C VAL A 225 -16.40 -4.03 16.02
N ALA A 226 -15.98 -3.79 17.27
CA ALA A 226 -16.27 -4.66 18.40
C ALA A 226 -17.76 -4.81 18.70
N LYS A 227 -18.62 -3.89 18.25
CA LYS A 227 -20.08 -3.99 18.38
C LYS A 227 -20.67 -5.15 17.57
N ASP A 228 -20.04 -5.50 16.45
CA ASP A 228 -20.42 -6.64 15.60
C ASP A 228 -19.17 -7.21 14.91
N LEU A 229 -18.24 -7.73 15.72
CA LEU A 229 -16.96 -8.24 15.23
C LEU A 229 -17.14 -9.31 14.15
N ARG A 230 -18.11 -10.24 14.35
CA ARG A 230 -18.31 -11.35 13.42
C ARG A 230 -18.72 -10.88 12.02
N SER A 231 -19.69 -9.95 11.93
CA SER A 231 -20.13 -9.45 10.62
C SER A 231 -19.03 -8.65 9.92
N ASN A 232 -18.19 -7.93 10.66
CA ASN A 232 -17.04 -7.23 10.10
C ASN A 232 -15.97 -8.21 9.57
N LEU A 233 -15.68 -9.29 10.30
CA LEU A 233 -14.77 -10.35 9.83
C LEU A 233 -15.29 -11.04 8.57
N ILE A 234 -16.59 -11.43 8.57
CA ILE A 234 -17.23 -12.02 7.38
C ILE A 234 -17.08 -11.07 6.19
N GLY A 235 -17.35 -9.78 6.37
CA GLY A 235 -17.26 -8.81 5.30
C GLY A 235 -15.83 -8.59 4.79
N TYR A 236 -14.83 -8.50 5.68
CA TYR A 236 -13.43 -8.37 5.26
C TYR A 236 -12.97 -9.59 4.44
N PHE A 237 -13.22 -10.81 4.93
CA PHE A 237 -12.85 -12.03 4.24
C PHE A 237 -13.60 -12.17 2.90
N ALA A 238 -14.89 -11.84 2.86
CA ALA A 238 -15.69 -11.83 1.64
C ALA A 238 -15.17 -10.80 0.61
N ALA A 239 -14.74 -9.63 1.06
CA ALA A 239 -14.14 -8.61 0.19
C ALA A 239 -12.85 -9.11 -0.48
N VAL A 240 -11.97 -9.77 0.29
CA VAL A 240 -10.73 -10.36 -0.24
C VAL A 240 -11.07 -11.46 -1.25
N THR A 241 -11.99 -12.37 -0.93
CA THR A 241 -12.38 -13.47 -1.84
C THR A 241 -13.05 -12.95 -3.10
N ALA A 242 -13.92 -11.96 -3.01
CA ALA A 242 -14.55 -11.34 -4.18
C ALA A 242 -13.51 -10.67 -5.10
N MET A 243 -12.52 -10.00 -4.51
CA MET A 243 -11.41 -9.42 -5.26
C MET A 243 -10.56 -10.51 -5.91
N ASP A 244 -10.24 -11.58 -5.19
CA ASP A 244 -9.49 -12.72 -5.72
C ASP A 244 -10.18 -13.34 -6.93
N ALA A 245 -11.52 -13.55 -6.87
CA ALA A 245 -12.29 -14.03 -8.01
C ALA A 245 -12.19 -13.11 -9.23
N ASN A 246 -12.18 -11.79 -9.01
CA ASN A 246 -12.01 -10.80 -10.06
C ASN A 246 -10.57 -10.78 -10.62
N ILE A 247 -9.55 -10.99 -9.79
CA ILE A 247 -8.17 -11.19 -10.26
C ILE A 247 -8.08 -12.43 -11.17
N GLY A 248 -8.80 -13.51 -10.84
CA GLY A 248 -8.93 -14.69 -11.70
C GLY A 248 -9.45 -14.33 -13.10
N ARG A 249 -10.47 -13.48 -13.21
CA ARG A 249 -11.00 -13.02 -14.51
C ARG A 249 -9.93 -12.29 -15.34
N ILE A 250 -9.06 -11.51 -14.71
CA ILE A 250 -7.96 -10.82 -15.40
C ILE A 250 -6.91 -11.82 -15.90
N ILE A 251 -6.51 -12.79 -15.07
CA ILE A 251 -5.55 -13.84 -15.45
C ILE A 251 -6.10 -14.65 -16.64
N ASP A 252 -7.36 -15.10 -16.54
CA ASP A 252 -8.02 -15.88 -17.59
C ASP A 252 -8.16 -15.08 -18.91
N LYS A 253 -8.41 -13.77 -18.83
CA LYS A 253 -8.44 -12.87 -20.01
C LYS A 253 -7.09 -12.86 -20.72
N VAL A 254 -6.01 -12.63 -19.99
CA VAL A 254 -4.65 -12.57 -20.54
C VAL A 254 -4.26 -13.92 -21.19
N GLU A 255 -4.67 -15.03 -20.58
CA GLU A 255 -4.46 -16.37 -21.14
C GLU A 255 -5.28 -16.59 -22.41
N SER A 256 -6.57 -16.24 -22.38
CA SER A 256 -7.48 -16.43 -23.53
C SER A 256 -7.02 -15.64 -24.78
N LEU A 257 -6.37 -14.51 -24.56
CA LEU A 257 -5.77 -13.69 -25.63
C LEU A 257 -4.39 -14.19 -26.08
N GLY A 258 -3.82 -15.23 -25.43
CA GLY A 258 -2.50 -15.76 -25.76
C GLY A 258 -1.33 -14.82 -25.48
N ILE A 259 -1.50 -13.85 -24.56
CA ILE A 259 -0.47 -12.86 -24.21
C ILE A 259 0.13 -13.05 -22.81
N ARG A 260 -0.13 -14.20 -22.15
CA ARG A 260 0.28 -14.44 -20.75
C ARG A 260 1.81 -14.42 -20.57
N GLU A 261 2.58 -14.99 -21.50
CA GLU A 261 4.05 -15.00 -21.46
C GLU A 261 4.63 -13.61 -21.72
N ASP A 262 3.93 -12.76 -22.47
CA ASP A 262 4.29 -11.39 -22.78
C ASP A 262 3.78 -10.39 -21.72
N THR A 263 3.21 -10.85 -20.61
CA THR A 263 2.56 -9.99 -19.62
C THR A 263 3.10 -10.25 -18.20
N LEU A 264 3.71 -9.22 -17.62
CA LEU A 264 4.03 -9.18 -16.19
C LEU A 264 2.76 -8.84 -15.40
N ILE A 265 2.36 -9.72 -14.50
CA ILE A 265 1.29 -9.44 -13.53
C ILE A 265 1.94 -9.26 -12.17
N VAL A 266 1.67 -8.12 -11.55
CA VAL A 266 2.10 -7.80 -10.17
C VAL A 266 0.85 -7.59 -9.32
N PHE A 267 0.82 -8.22 -8.16
CA PHE A 267 -0.19 -7.99 -7.12
C PHE A 267 0.49 -7.47 -5.85
N THR A 268 -0.04 -6.38 -5.28
CA THR A 268 0.40 -5.87 -3.97
C THR A 268 -0.75 -5.12 -3.28
N SER A 269 -0.54 -4.70 -2.03
CA SER A 269 -1.43 -3.79 -1.31
C SER A 269 -0.74 -2.45 -1.08
N ASP A 270 -1.53 -1.38 -0.93
CA ASP A 270 -0.98 -0.07 -0.58
C ASP A 270 -0.46 -0.04 0.86
N ASN A 271 -1.18 -0.64 1.80
CA ASN A 271 -0.75 -0.82 3.19
C ASN A 271 -1.34 -2.10 3.79
N GLY A 272 -0.76 -2.54 4.89
CA GLY A 272 -1.28 -3.63 5.68
C GLY A 272 -2.55 -3.25 6.46
N PHE A 273 -3.14 -4.22 7.15
CA PHE A 273 -4.33 -4.02 7.96
C PHE A 273 -4.39 -5.02 9.12
N SER A 274 -4.75 -4.55 10.31
CA SER A 274 -4.99 -5.35 11.49
C SER A 274 -6.48 -5.61 11.66
N CYS A 275 -6.86 -6.89 11.71
CA CYS A 275 -8.21 -7.33 12.07
C CYS A 275 -8.23 -7.89 13.51
N GLY A 276 -7.56 -7.22 14.45
CA GLY A 276 -7.39 -7.67 15.82
C GLY A 276 -5.95 -7.97 16.24
N HIS A 277 -4.99 -7.96 15.31
CA HIS A 277 -3.56 -8.01 15.62
C HIS A 277 -3.23 -6.82 16.52
N HIS A 278 -2.45 -7.06 17.58
CA HIS A 278 -2.17 -6.09 18.65
C HIS A 278 -3.43 -5.53 19.34
N GLY A 279 -4.59 -6.19 19.18
CA GLY A 279 -5.84 -5.75 19.82
C GLY A 279 -6.48 -4.51 19.20
N PHE A 280 -6.17 -4.16 17.94
CA PHE A 280 -6.84 -3.06 17.25
C PHE A 280 -7.32 -3.43 15.83
N TRP A 281 -8.22 -2.61 15.30
CA TRP A 281 -8.66 -2.64 13.92
C TRP A 281 -8.19 -1.40 13.18
N GLY A 282 -7.54 -1.61 12.04
CA GLY A 282 -6.99 -0.52 11.26
C GLY A 282 -5.58 -0.80 10.75
N LYS A 283 -4.93 0.25 10.35
CA LYS A 283 -3.57 0.30 9.82
C LYS A 283 -2.71 1.25 10.67
N GLY A 284 -1.73 1.94 10.12
CA GLY A 284 -0.88 2.85 10.90
C GLY A 284 -1.65 3.82 11.78
N ASN A 285 -2.75 4.39 11.25
CA ASN A 285 -3.64 5.26 12.02
C ASN A 285 -4.73 4.51 12.82
N GLY A 286 -4.61 3.20 13.00
CA GLY A 286 -5.51 2.41 13.86
C GLY A 286 -5.25 2.62 15.36
N THR A 287 -4.13 3.25 15.70
CA THR A 287 -3.77 3.67 17.07
C THR A 287 -3.33 5.14 17.09
N PHE A 288 -3.36 5.75 18.28
CA PHE A 288 -2.70 7.02 18.52
C PHE A 288 -1.93 6.99 19.86
N PRO A 289 -0.56 7.08 19.83
CA PRO A 289 0.32 7.38 18.68
C PRO A 289 0.20 6.38 17.52
N ILE A 290 0.47 6.87 16.31
CA ILE A 290 0.46 6.09 15.07
C ILE A 290 1.43 4.91 15.19
N ASN A 291 1.01 3.71 14.77
CA ASN A 291 1.82 2.50 14.82
C ASN A 291 2.52 2.20 13.49
N MET A 292 3.55 1.34 13.58
CA MET A 292 4.29 0.77 12.45
C MET A 292 4.53 -0.73 12.67
N TYR A 293 3.53 -1.44 13.23
CA TYR A 293 3.57 -2.89 13.36
C TYR A 293 3.61 -3.59 12.00
N ASP A 294 4.19 -4.78 11.94
CA ASP A 294 4.25 -5.55 10.69
C ASP A 294 2.87 -5.79 10.08
N SER A 295 1.83 -5.93 10.89
CA SER A 295 0.44 -6.02 10.41
C SER A 295 -0.02 -4.77 9.63
N SER A 296 0.60 -3.60 9.88
CA SER A 296 0.30 -2.33 9.19
C SER A 296 1.26 -2.02 8.04
N VAL A 297 2.55 -2.41 8.15
CA VAL A 297 3.58 -2.04 7.16
C VAL A 297 3.94 -3.17 6.19
N LYS A 298 3.79 -4.44 6.58
CA LYS A 298 4.11 -5.60 5.73
C LYS A 298 2.92 -5.95 4.85
N VAL A 299 3.14 -5.88 3.53
CA VAL A 299 2.08 -6.06 2.53
C VAL A 299 2.38 -7.22 1.60
N PRO A 300 1.39 -7.84 0.96
CA PRO A 300 1.62 -8.86 -0.06
C PRO A 300 2.38 -8.28 -1.26
N PHE A 301 3.27 -9.08 -1.86
CA PHE A 301 3.82 -8.78 -3.17
C PHE A 301 4.03 -10.09 -3.94
N ILE A 302 3.30 -10.23 -5.05
CA ILE A 302 3.41 -11.38 -5.95
C ILE A 302 3.72 -10.84 -7.34
N ALA A 303 4.69 -11.43 -8.02
CA ALA A 303 5.01 -11.12 -9.41
C ALA A 303 5.07 -12.39 -10.24
N SER A 304 4.46 -12.38 -11.41
CA SER A 304 4.42 -13.54 -12.31
C SER A 304 4.48 -13.12 -13.77
N GLN A 305 5.47 -13.64 -14.47
CA GLN A 305 5.57 -13.65 -15.94
C GLN A 305 6.18 -14.99 -16.36
N PRO A 306 5.40 -15.90 -16.97
CA PRO A 306 5.90 -17.21 -17.37
C PRO A 306 7.12 -17.13 -18.29
N GLY A 307 8.11 -17.97 -18.03
CA GLY A 307 9.36 -17.99 -18.81
C GLY A 307 10.42 -16.96 -18.38
N ILE A 308 10.05 -15.95 -17.58
CA ILE A 308 10.98 -14.90 -17.09
C ILE A 308 11.13 -15.01 -15.55
N ILE A 309 10.01 -15.01 -14.83
CA ILE A 309 9.99 -15.13 -13.36
C ILE A 309 9.91 -16.62 -12.99
N PRO A 310 10.81 -17.14 -12.13
CA PRO A 310 10.76 -18.52 -11.68
C PRO A 310 9.45 -18.86 -10.96
N LYS A 311 8.88 -20.02 -11.26
CA LYS A 311 7.63 -20.50 -10.65
C LYS A 311 7.84 -21.00 -9.23
N ASN A 312 6.81 -20.82 -8.39
CA ASN A 312 6.73 -21.36 -7.02
C ASN A 312 7.95 -21.00 -6.17
N LYS A 313 8.36 -19.73 -6.22
CA LYS A 313 9.47 -19.20 -5.45
C LYS A 313 8.98 -18.25 -4.36
N VAL A 314 9.63 -18.34 -3.21
CA VAL A 314 9.52 -17.35 -2.14
C VAL A 314 10.84 -16.60 -2.07
N CYS A 315 10.78 -15.28 -2.08
CA CYS A 315 11.93 -14.39 -1.89
C CYS A 315 11.82 -13.75 -0.51
N ASP A 316 12.83 -13.94 0.33
CA ASP A 316 12.90 -13.41 1.68
C ASP A 316 13.64 -12.06 1.77
N ALA A 317 13.91 -11.45 0.62
CA ALA A 317 14.53 -10.15 0.51
C ALA A 317 13.68 -9.07 1.20
N LEU A 318 14.34 -8.18 1.96
CA LEU A 318 13.73 -6.98 2.49
C LEU A 318 13.64 -5.94 1.38
N VAL A 319 12.43 -5.58 0.97
CA VAL A 319 12.18 -4.57 -0.08
C VAL A 319 11.04 -3.65 0.31
N SER A 320 11.09 -2.40 -0.12
CA SER A 320 10.07 -1.40 0.16
C SER A 320 9.36 -0.95 -1.11
N ALA A 321 8.18 -0.35 -0.95
CA ALA A 321 7.38 0.23 -2.02
C ALA A 321 8.15 1.28 -2.85
N TYR A 322 9.08 2.03 -2.26
CA TYR A 322 9.92 2.97 -3.01
C TYR A 322 10.99 2.28 -3.90
N ASP A 323 11.26 0.99 -3.69
CA ASP A 323 12.12 0.17 -4.57
C ASP A 323 11.37 -0.26 -5.84
N PHE A 324 10.04 -0.13 -5.89
CA PHE A 324 9.22 -0.63 -7.00
C PHE A 324 9.49 0.13 -8.30
N MET A 325 9.56 1.47 -8.27
CA MET A 325 9.82 2.28 -9.48
C MET A 325 11.15 1.90 -10.17
N PRO A 326 12.32 1.92 -9.50
CA PRO A 326 13.57 1.51 -10.14
C PRO A 326 13.55 0.03 -10.57
N THR A 327 12.84 -0.83 -9.83
CA THR A 327 12.70 -2.25 -10.19
C THR A 327 11.90 -2.43 -11.48
N LEU A 328 10.74 -1.79 -11.58
CA LEU A 328 9.87 -1.91 -12.75
C LEU A 328 10.56 -1.40 -14.01
N LEU A 329 11.21 -0.22 -13.94
CA LEU A 329 11.92 0.36 -15.08
C LEU A 329 13.08 -0.52 -15.53
N ASN A 330 13.88 -1.03 -14.60
CA ASN A 330 14.97 -1.94 -14.90
C ASN A 330 14.48 -3.31 -15.43
N TYR A 331 13.36 -3.83 -14.90
CA TYR A 331 12.75 -5.08 -15.34
C TYR A 331 12.36 -5.05 -16.83
N VAL A 332 11.80 -3.92 -17.27
CA VAL A 332 11.38 -3.73 -18.67
C VAL A 332 12.49 -3.20 -19.58
N GLY A 333 13.71 -3.03 -19.05
CA GLY A 333 14.89 -2.63 -19.84
C GLY A 333 14.99 -1.13 -20.10
N ILE A 334 14.35 -0.28 -19.31
CA ILE A 334 14.51 1.18 -19.32
C ILE A 334 15.64 1.53 -18.33
N GLU A 335 16.86 1.58 -18.84
CA GLU A 335 18.08 1.81 -18.06
C GLU A 335 18.49 3.29 -17.99
N ASP A 336 18.00 4.12 -18.92
CA ASP A 336 18.39 5.53 -19.07
C ASP A 336 17.70 6.46 -18.06
N TYR A 337 16.89 5.92 -17.14
CA TYR A 337 16.26 6.71 -16.08
C TYR A 337 17.10 6.67 -14.82
N GLU A 338 17.87 7.72 -14.61
CA GLU A 338 18.65 7.95 -13.39
C GLU A 338 18.08 9.12 -12.60
N ASP A 339 17.82 8.93 -11.33
CA ASP A 339 17.44 9.96 -10.37
C ASP A 339 18.12 9.66 -9.03
N GLU A 340 19.24 10.32 -8.79
CA GLU A 340 20.05 10.13 -7.58
C GLU A 340 19.33 10.52 -6.28
N THR A 341 18.17 11.20 -6.39
CA THR A 341 17.35 11.57 -5.24
C THR A 341 16.42 10.44 -4.79
N LEU A 342 16.25 9.37 -5.59
CA LEU A 342 15.43 8.23 -5.21
C LEU A 342 16.17 7.37 -4.17
N PRO A 343 15.49 6.99 -3.07
CA PRO A 343 16.09 6.14 -2.04
C PRO A 343 16.12 4.66 -2.44
N GLY A 344 15.26 4.27 -3.39
CA GLY A 344 15.00 2.88 -3.75
C GLY A 344 16.11 2.23 -4.58
N ARG A 345 16.20 0.90 -4.47
CA ARG A 345 17.10 0.03 -5.23
C ARG A 345 16.28 -0.96 -6.04
N SER A 346 16.77 -1.27 -7.26
CA SER A 346 16.12 -2.27 -8.10
C SER A 346 16.35 -3.69 -7.57
N PHE A 347 15.26 -4.43 -7.37
CA PHE A 347 15.27 -5.88 -7.11
C PHE A 347 14.88 -6.71 -8.34
N ALA A 348 15.00 -6.15 -9.56
CA ALA A 348 14.65 -6.84 -10.80
C ALA A 348 15.48 -8.12 -11.02
N ALA A 349 16.70 -8.18 -10.52
CA ALA A 349 17.53 -9.41 -10.54
C ALA A 349 16.86 -10.53 -9.72
N ALA A 350 16.37 -10.23 -8.51
CA ALA A 350 15.65 -11.19 -7.68
C ALA A 350 14.38 -11.70 -8.39
N LEU A 351 13.60 -10.81 -9.04
CA LEU A 351 12.44 -11.20 -9.83
C LEU A 351 12.79 -12.20 -10.95
N LYS A 352 13.96 -12.06 -11.56
CA LYS A 352 14.44 -12.97 -12.61
C LYS A 352 15.12 -14.23 -12.05
N GLY A 353 15.13 -14.42 -10.73
CA GLY A 353 15.79 -15.56 -10.06
C GLY A 353 17.30 -15.53 -10.16
N LEU A 354 17.88 -14.36 -10.40
CA LEU A 354 19.32 -14.13 -10.42
C LEU A 354 19.80 -13.75 -9.00
N ASP A 355 21.12 -13.89 -8.76
CA ASP A 355 21.71 -13.44 -7.51
C ASP A 355 21.42 -11.94 -7.31
N PHE A 356 20.78 -11.65 -6.21
CA PHE A 356 20.48 -10.31 -5.76
C PHE A 356 21.32 -10.09 -4.50
N GLU A 357 22.37 -9.29 -4.61
CA GLU A 357 23.18 -8.92 -3.46
C GLU A 357 22.31 -8.19 -2.45
N GLN A 358 21.90 -8.91 -1.43
CA GLN A 358 21.44 -8.30 -0.19
C GLN A 358 22.67 -8.06 0.66
N ASP A 359 22.98 -6.79 0.88
CA ASP A 359 23.79 -6.40 2.04
C ASP A 359 23.04 -6.87 3.29
N ASP A 360 23.70 -7.60 4.21
CA ASP A 360 23.10 -7.99 5.51
C ASP A 360 22.65 -6.79 6.35
N LYS A 361 23.04 -5.58 5.93
CA LYS A 361 22.61 -4.29 6.45
C LYS A 361 21.37 -3.71 5.74
N ILE A 362 20.64 -4.51 4.94
CA ILE A 362 19.42 -3.99 4.28
C ILE A 362 18.40 -3.62 5.32
N ILE A 363 18.07 -2.37 5.29
CA ILE A 363 17.23 -1.65 6.18
C ILE A 363 16.02 -1.20 5.35
N VAL A 364 14.83 -1.56 5.78
CA VAL A 364 13.61 -0.93 5.31
C VAL A 364 13.32 0.25 6.22
N LEU A 365 13.11 1.40 5.60
CA LEU A 365 12.81 2.64 6.31
C LEU A 365 11.46 3.17 5.83
N ASP A 366 10.55 3.31 6.77
CA ASP A 366 9.21 3.83 6.52
C ASP A 366 8.97 5.09 7.35
N GLU A 367 8.04 5.93 6.93
CA GLU A 367 7.59 7.07 7.71
C GLU A 367 6.08 7.28 7.64
N TYR A 368 5.49 7.73 8.74
CA TYR A 368 4.12 8.22 8.77
C TYR A 368 4.08 9.50 9.59
N GLY A 369 4.15 10.63 8.89
CA GLY A 369 4.30 11.93 9.54
C GLY A 369 5.52 11.96 10.47
N PRO A 370 5.33 12.27 11.77
CA PRO A 370 6.43 12.37 12.72
C PRO A 370 6.94 11.03 13.26
N ASN A 371 6.56 9.91 12.66
CA ASN A 371 7.06 8.59 13.04
C ASN A 371 7.91 8.03 11.91
N ARG A 372 9.10 7.54 12.26
CA ARG A 372 10.02 6.88 11.32
C ARG A 372 10.42 5.53 11.88
N MET A 373 10.52 4.55 11.01
CA MET A 373 10.89 3.19 11.35
C MET A 373 12.11 2.77 10.54
N ILE A 374 13.00 2.04 11.19
CA ILE A 374 14.09 1.29 10.57
C ILE A 374 13.98 -0.16 11.00
N ARG A 375 14.14 -1.08 10.06
CA ARG A 375 14.22 -2.50 10.37
C ARG A 375 15.23 -3.23 9.50
N ASN A 376 15.83 -4.24 10.07
CA ASN A 376 16.52 -5.33 9.39
C ASN A 376 15.74 -6.65 9.62
N LYS A 377 16.37 -7.81 9.37
CA LYS A 377 15.73 -9.13 9.61
C LYS A 377 15.56 -9.46 11.11
N GLU A 378 16.36 -8.85 11.98
CA GLU A 378 16.44 -9.19 13.40
C GLU A 378 15.72 -8.20 14.30
N PHE A 379 15.83 -6.90 13.98
CA PHE A 379 15.32 -5.83 14.84
C PHE A 379 14.52 -4.79 14.07
N LYS A 380 13.58 -4.20 14.77
CA LYS A 380 12.83 -3.01 14.33
C LYS A 380 12.97 -1.92 15.38
N TYR A 381 13.24 -0.68 14.96
CA TYR A 381 13.24 0.50 15.81
C TYR A 381 12.30 1.57 15.24
N ILE A 382 11.47 2.15 16.09
CA ILE A 382 10.50 3.19 15.73
C ILE A 382 10.83 4.45 16.51
N LYS A 383 11.16 5.51 15.78
CA LYS A 383 11.39 6.85 16.31
C LYS A 383 10.15 7.70 16.19
N ARG A 384 9.71 8.32 17.30
CA ARG A 384 8.62 9.29 17.32
C ARG A 384 9.12 10.69 17.64
N TYR A 385 8.95 11.61 16.70
CA TYR A 385 9.34 13.00 16.87
C TYR A 385 8.22 13.84 17.49
N PRO A 386 8.57 14.88 18.29
CA PRO A 386 9.92 15.15 18.81
C PRO A 386 10.22 14.43 20.13
N TYR A 387 9.23 13.79 20.79
CA TYR A 387 9.35 13.43 22.22
C TYR A 387 9.21 11.92 22.51
N GLY A 388 9.06 11.07 21.51
CA GLY A 388 8.78 9.66 21.73
C GLY A 388 7.33 9.39 22.23
N PRO A 389 7.05 8.27 22.89
CA PRO A 389 8.01 7.21 23.21
C PRO A 389 8.48 6.45 21.98
N ASP A 390 9.78 6.12 21.96
CA ASP A 390 10.35 5.27 20.94
C ASP A 390 10.05 3.79 21.26
N GLU A 391 10.13 2.94 20.24
CA GLU A 391 9.90 1.50 20.38
C GLU A 391 11.01 0.71 19.69
N MET A 392 11.31 -0.49 20.22
CA MET A 392 12.24 -1.43 19.61
C MET A 392 11.77 -2.86 19.85
N TYR A 393 11.88 -3.70 18.81
CA TYR A 393 11.42 -5.10 18.84
C TYR A 393 12.49 -6.04 18.32
N ASP A 394 12.60 -7.23 18.94
CA ASP A 394 13.39 -8.37 18.49
C ASP A 394 12.49 -9.26 17.61
N LEU A 395 12.63 -9.16 16.31
CA LEU A 395 11.74 -9.85 15.36
C LEU A 395 12.02 -11.37 15.26
N ILE A 396 13.14 -11.84 15.79
CA ILE A 396 13.46 -13.27 15.84
C ILE A 396 12.78 -13.95 17.01
N ASN A 397 12.85 -13.34 18.21
CA ASN A 397 12.29 -13.92 19.42
C ASN A 397 10.89 -13.42 19.76
N ASP A 398 10.48 -12.31 19.15
CA ASP A 398 9.17 -11.67 19.32
C ASP A 398 8.64 -11.19 17.96
N PRO A 399 8.38 -12.12 17.00
CA PRO A 399 7.91 -11.77 15.66
C PRO A 399 6.54 -11.07 15.64
N ASP A 400 5.79 -11.19 16.73
CA ASP A 400 4.51 -10.52 16.93
C ASP A 400 4.64 -9.14 17.61
N GLU A 401 5.86 -8.61 17.82
CA GLU A 401 6.13 -7.26 18.31
C GLU A 401 5.38 -6.90 19.62
N LYS A 402 5.33 -7.84 20.57
CA LYS A 402 4.58 -7.69 21.83
C LYS A 402 5.40 -7.06 22.95
N ASN A 403 6.72 -7.08 22.85
CA ASN A 403 7.64 -6.70 23.92
C ASN A 403 8.56 -5.56 23.47
N ASN A 404 8.18 -4.32 23.77
CA ASN A 404 9.07 -3.18 23.52
C ASN A 404 10.34 -3.28 24.41
N LEU A 405 11.49 -3.48 23.78
CA LEU A 405 12.78 -3.66 24.43
C LEU A 405 13.28 -2.41 25.15
N LEU A 406 12.85 -1.21 24.73
CA LEU A 406 13.25 0.06 25.35
C LEU A 406 12.63 0.30 26.73
N LEU A 407 11.69 -0.55 27.14
CA LEU A 407 11.20 -0.56 28.53
C LEU A 407 12.15 -1.26 29.50
N LYS A 408 13.29 -1.78 29.00
CA LYS A 408 14.33 -2.47 29.76
C LYS A 408 15.68 -1.86 29.39
N ASP A 409 16.47 -1.45 30.36
CA ASP A 409 17.75 -0.72 30.21
C ASP A 409 18.88 -1.48 29.49
N SER A 410 18.62 -2.65 28.89
CA SER A 410 19.66 -3.56 28.37
C SER A 410 19.97 -3.42 26.88
N HIS A 411 19.31 -2.49 26.13
CA HIS A 411 19.42 -2.42 24.66
C HIS A 411 19.79 -1.02 24.14
N ASP A 412 20.31 -0.14 25.00
CA ASP A 412 20.61 1.26 24.68
C ASP A 412 21.61 1.44 23.53
N GLU A 413 22.65 0.59 23.46
CA GLU A 413 23.68 0.67 22.42
C GLU A 413 23.09 0.32 21.04
N LEU A 414 22.35 -0.77 20.92
CA LEU A 414 21.69 -1.18 19.67
C LEU A 414 20.63 -0.17 19.23
N ALA A 415 19.85 0.34 20.15
CA ALA A 415 18.87 1.39 19.86
C ALA A 415 19.55 2.68 19.36
N ALA A 416 20.70 3.04 19.94
CA ALA A 416 21.49 4.19 19.50
C ALA A 416 22.07 3.99 18.08
N GLU A 417 22.53 2.78 17.75
CA GLU A 417 23.01 2.42 16.42
C GLU A 417 21.89 2.52 15.38
N LEU A 418 20.76 1.84 15.61
CA LEU A 418 19.60 1.88 14.70
C LEU A 418 19.07 3.31 14.50
N ARG A 419 19.03 4.09 15.59
CA ARG A 419 18.64 5.49 15.50
C ARG A 419 19.61 6.31 14.67
N TYR A 420 20.91 6.11 14.84
CA TYR A 420 21.93 6.81 14.04
C TYR A 420 21.80 6.49 12.55
N GLU A 421 21.62 5.23 12.20
CA GLU A 421 21.42 4.81 10.80
C GLU A 421 20.13 5.41 10.22
N LEU A 422 19.04 5.38 10.98
CA LEU A 422 17.76 5.99 10.59
C LEU A 422 17.92 7.49 10.30
N GLU A 423 18.51 8.24 11.23
CA GLU A 423 18.70 9.69 11.09
C GLU A 423 19.64 10.03 9.92
N ALA A 424 20.71 9.25 9.73
CA ALA A 424 21.66 9.43 8.64
C ALA A 424 20.99 9.22 7.27
N TRP A 425 20.15 8.18 7.15
CA TRP A 425 19.43 7.90 5.91
C TRP A 425 18.38 8.98 5.61
N PHE A 426 17.54 9.34 6.57
CA PHE A 426 16.53 10.38 6.37
C PHE A 426 17.18 11.74 6.07
N SER A 427 18.30 12.09 6.71
CA SER A 427 19.02 13.33 6.42
C SER A 427 19.51 13.44 4.97
N ARG A 428 19.74 12.31 4.31
CA ARG A 428 20.14 12.26 2.90
C ARG A 428 18.97 12.51 1.94
N TYR A 429 17.79 11.96 2.25
CA TYR A 429 16.68 11.87 1.30
C TYR A 429 15.54 12.85 1.56
N VAL A 430 15.42 13.39 2.78
CA VAL A 430 14.35 14.31 3.14
C VAL A 430 14.47 15.64 2.38
N ASN A 431 13.35 16.10 1.81
CA ASN A 431 13.20 17.50 1.43
C ASN A 431 12.83 18.31 2.68
N PRO A 432 13.71 19.24 3.16
CA PRO A 432 13.49 19.97 4.40
C PRO A 432 12.26 20.89 4.38
N GLU A 433 11.70 21.21 3.20
CA GLU A 433 10.49 22.03 3.05
C GLU A 433 9.21 21.28 3.44
N ILE A 434 9.25 19.94 3.39
CA ILE A 434 8.10 19.06 3.62
C ILE A 434 8.47 17.86 4.51
N ASP A 435 9.40 18.05 5.43
CA ASP A 435 9.90 17.03 6.34
C ASP A 435 8.79 16.49 7.27
N GLY A 436 8.40 15.23 7.10
CA GLY A 436 7.35 14.58 7.87
C GLY A 436 7.58 14.59 9.38
N ALA A 437 8.84 14.59 9.83
CA ALA A 437 9.17 14.70 11.25
C ALA A 437 8.72 16.04 11.89
N LYS A 438 8.41 17.04 11.06
CA LYS A 438 7.94 18.37 11.48
C LYS A 438 6.46 18.61 11.21
N GLU A 439 5.78 17.67 10.55
CA GLU A 439 4.36 17.78 10.20
C GLU A 439 3.46 17.34 11.36
N ALA A 440 2.35 18.05 11.56
CA ALA A 440 1.37 17.74 12.59
C ALA A 440 0.38 16.66 12.10
N VAL A 441 0.90 15.46 11.81
CA VAL A 441 0.11 14.33 11.32
C VAL A 441 -0.47 13.54 12.49
N TYR A 442 -1.79 13.37 12.50
CA TYR A 442 -2.53 12.67 13.54
C TYR A 442 -3.24 11.39 13.04
N GLY A 443 -3.12 11.06 11.76
CA GLY A 443 -3.90 9.98 11.16
C GLY A 443 -5.34 10.35 10.83
N SER A 444 -5.68 11.66 10.93
CA SER A 444 -7.03 12.19 10.67
C SER A 444 -7.19 12.78 9.27
N GLY A 445 -6.18 12.65 8.44
CA GLY A 445 -6.16 13.01 7.02
C GLY A 445 -5.49 14.34 6.70
N GLN A 446 -4.94 14.38 5.49
CA GLN A 446 -4.33 15.56 4.90
C GLN A 446 -5.34 16.32 4.04
N ILE A 447 -5.41 17.64 4.23
CA ILE A 447 -6.41 18.53 3.61
C ILE A 447 -5.80 19.58 2.69
N ASN A 448 -4.46 19.68 2.63
CA ASN A 448 -3.72 20.62 1.80
C ASN A 448 -2.30 20.09 1.53
N LEU A 449 -1.52 20.80 0.71
CA LEU A 449 -0.09 20.53 0.56
C LEU A 449 0.62 20.67 1.91
N ALA A 450 1.71 19.93 2.11
CA ALA A 450 2.47 19.88 3.35
C ALA A 450 3.54 20.99 3.43
N GLY A 451 4.02 21.25 4.64
CA GLY A 451 5.15 22.09 4.93
C GLY A 451 5.08 23.49 4.30
N LEU A 452 6.19 23.94 3.75
CA LEU A 452 6.27 25.23 3.05
C LEU A 452 5.40 25.27 1.78
N TRP A 453 5.10 24.14 1.16
CA TRP A 453 4.23 24.08 -0.01
C TRP A 453 2.78 24.43 0.31
N SER A 454 2.36 24.33 1.58
CA SER A 454 1.04 24.76 2.05
C SER A 454 0.83 26.27 2.00
N LYS A 455 1.93 27.04 1.87
CA LYS A 455 1.92 28.52 1.92
C LYS A 455 1.23 29.06 3.18
N GLY A 456 1.47 28.38 4.31
CA GLY A 456 0.93 28.77 5.63
C GLY A 456 -0.51 28.35 5.89
N LYS A 457 -1.11 27.52 5.01
CA LYS A 457 -2.42 26.92 5.28
C LYS A 457 -2.26 25.66 6.13
N VAL A 458 -3.31 25.32 6.88
CA VAL A 458 -3.35 24.06 7.63
C VAL A 458 -3.33 22.88 6.65
N SER A 459 -2.40 21.96 6.85
CA SER A 459 -2.15 20.82 5.98
C SER A 459 -2.87 19.55 6.45
N HIS A 460 -3.00 19.37 7.76
CA HIS A 460 -3.54 18.16 8.36
C HIS A 460 -4.72 18.45 9.27
N SER A 461 -5.70 17.55 9.31
CA SER A 461 -6.81 17.61 10.26
C SER A 461 -6.44 16.90 11.56
N CYS A 462 -7.17 17.23 12.63
CA CYS A 462 -7.10 16.55 13.91
C CYS A 462 -8.52 16.36 14.41
N ASP A 463 -9.00 15.13 14.36
CA ASP A 463 -10.35 14.79 14.78
C ASP A 463 -10.49 14.80 16.32
N ASP A 464 -11.71 15.00 16.83
CA ASP A 464 -11.93 15.20 18.27
C ASP A 464 -11.53 13.97 19.10
N TYR A 465 -11.73 12.75 18.57
CA TYR A 465 -11.32 11.52 19.27
C TYR A 465 -9.80 11.43 19.49
N ILE A 466 -8.98 12.06 18.64
CA ILE A 466 -7.54 12.16 18.84
C ILE A 466 -7.24 13.14 19.99
N LYS A 467 -7.95 14.27 20.04
CA LYS A 467 -7.77 15.27 21.11
C LYS A 467 -8.14 14.75 22.48
N GLU A 468 -9.05 13.78 22.57
CA GLU A 468 -9.45 13.10 23.79
C GLU A 468 -8.47 12.00 24.23
N SER A 469 -7.52 11.60 23.37
CA SER A 469 -6.50 10.61 23.72
C SER A 469 -5.58 11.14 24.83
N PRO A 470 -5.26 10.32 25.87
CA PRO A 470 -4.30 10.72 26.91
C PRO A 470 -2.89 10.98 26.36
N ASN A 471 -2.58 10.46 25.18
CA ASN A 471 -1.31 10.66 24.49
C ASN A 471 -1.30 11.89 23.57
N TYR A 472 -2.46 12.57 23.40
CA TYR A 472 -2.51 13.77 22.58
C TYR A 472 -1.64 14.89 23.15
N LYS A 473 -0.69 15.34 22.36
CA LYS A 473 0.08 16.55 22.60
C LYS A 473 -0.01 17.41 21.34
N PRO A 474 -0.55 18.64 21.40
CA PRO A 474 -0.58 19.49 20.23
C PRO A 474 0.85 19.72 19.75
N TYR A 475 1.11 19.47 18.48
CA TYR A 475 2.38 19.85 17.85
C TYR A 475 2.47 21.37 17.85
N SER A 476 3.18 21.94 18.82
CA SER A 476 3.51 23.36 18.80
C SER A 476 4.77 23.54 17.96
N LEU A 477 4.59 23.98 16.72
CA LEU A 477 5.67 24.59 15.96
C LEU A 477 6.06 25.88 16.71
N LYS A 478 7.10 25.83 17.51
CA LYS A 478 7.81 27.03 17.99
C LYS A 478 9.05 27.22 17.15
#